data_d6b57f3e34e2eee809a17a3d7274172b
#
_entry.id   d6b57f3e34e2eee809a17a3d7274172b
#
_cell.length_a   1.000
_cell.length_b   1.000
_cell.length_c   1.000
_cell.angle_alpha   90.00
_cell.angle_beta   90.00
_cell.angle_gamma   90.00
#
_symmetry.space_group_name_H-M   'P 1'
#
loop_
_entity.id
_entity.type
_entity.pdbx_description
1 polymer ?
#
loop_
_entity_poly.entity_id
_entity_poly.type
_entity_poly.pdbx_seq_one_letter_code
_entity_poly.pdbx_strand_id
1 'polypeptide(L)'
;SDLTYNDRPKMLQGFGDMFFFQYLTGSFSDWFFQLGLQAAGWSTAKLATSLRDENLFSDLGKICVPTLILHGIHDKVCPFPLAVAQKEGIKHSKLVPFENSGHGLFYEQRDKFNEELMKFIEE
;
A
#
# COMPACT_ATOMS: atom_id res chain seq x y z
N SER A 1 -8.28 3.48 16.48
CA SER A 1 -7.75 4.69 17.14
C SER A 1 -7.24 4.42 18.54
N ASP A 2 -7.86 3.51 19.32
CA ASP A 2 -7.43 3.23 20.69
C ASP A 2 -5.98 2.72 20.76
N LEU A 3 -5.59 1.79 19.89
CA LEU A 3 -4.22 1.28 19.85
C LEU A 3 -3.21 2.36 19.46
N THR A 4 -3.58 3.31 18.60
CA THR A 4 -2.68 4.39 18.19
C THR A 4 -2.26 5.26 19.37
N TYR A 5 -3.17 5.50 20.32
CA TYR A 5 -2.90 6.34 21.50
C TYR A 5 -2.45 5.53 22.71
N ASN A 6 -3.00 4.32 22.90
CA ASN A 6 -2.84 3.56 24.13
C ASN A 6 -1.76 2.47 24.06
N ASP A 7 -1.50 1.93 22.86
CA ASP A 7 -0.45 0.93 22.64
C ASP A 7 0.09 1.06 21.20
N ARG A 8 0.81 2.14 20.96
CA ARG A 8 1.39 2.45 19.66
C ARG A 8 2.35 1.35 19.15
N PRO A 9 3.26 0.79 19.98
CA PRO A 9 4.13 -0.28 19.51
C PRO A 9 3.35 -1.49 18.99
N LYS A 10 2.29 -1.90 19.68
CA LYS A 10 1.45 -3.02 19.26
C LYS A 10 0.74 -2.71 17.93
N MET A 11 0.22 -1.50 17.78
CA MET A 11 -0.43 -1.06 16.56
C MET A 11 0.55 -1.11 15.37
N LEU A 12 1.76 -0.59 15.55
CA LEU A 12 2.79 -0.56 14.50
C LEU A 12 3.28 -1.96 14.13
N GLN A 13 3.43 -2.84 15.13
CA GLN A 13 3.81 -4.23 14.87
C GLN A 13 2.74 -4.96 14.06
N GLY A 14 1.48 -4.82 14.43
CA GLY A 14 0.35 -5.41 13.69
C GLY A 14 0.26 -4.88 12.26
N PHE A 15 0.49 -3.59 12.06
CA PHE A 15 0.53 -2.99 10.73
C PHE A 15 1.69 -3.55 9.89
N GLY A 16 2.88 -3.67 10.48
CA GLY A 16 4.04 -4.25 9.82
C GLY A 16 3.81 -5.69 9.38
N ASP A 17 3.14 -6.49 10.23
CA ASP A 17 2.79 -7.88 9.93
C ASP A 17 1.83 -7.99 8.74
N MET A 18 0.98 -6.99 8.51
CA MET A 18 0.05 -6.94 7.39
C MET A 18 0.67 -6.38 6.11
N PHE A 19 1.76 -5.63 6.22
CA PHE A 19 2.33 -4.84 5.13
C PHE A 19 3.06 -5.71 4.11
N PHE A 20 3.73 -6.77 4.57
CA PHE A 20 4.53 -7.65 3.72
C PHE A 20 3.94 -9.06 3.67
N PHE A 21 4.03 -9.69 2.52
CA PHE A 21 3.61 -11.07 2.29
C PHE A 21 4.74 -12.05 2.58
N GLN A 22 5.96 -11.74 2.14
CA GLN A 22 7.12 -12.61 2.29
C GLN A 22 7.72 -12.51 3.69
N TYR A 23 8.43 -13.56 4.10
CA TYR A 23 9.23 -13.50 5.32
C TYR A 23 10.37 -12.49 5.16
N LEU A 24 10.49 -11.61 6.13
CA LEU A 24 11.56 -10.62 6.19
C LEU A 24 12.53 -10.95 7.33
N THR A 25 13.79 -10.52 7.18
CA THR A 25 14.76 -10.66 8.26
C THR A 25 14.34 -9.82 9.48
N GLY A 26 14.77 -10.25 10.68
CA GLY A 26 14.51 -9.49 11.90
C GLY A 26 15.05 -8.06 11.81
N SER A 27 16.23 -7.88 11.22
CA SER A 27 16.85 -6.57 11.05
C SER A 27 16.01 -5.63 10.19
N PHE A 28 15.44 -6.13 9.09
CA PHE A 28 14.54 -5.32 8.24
C PHE A 28 13.25 -4.99 8.98
N SER A 29 12.64 -5.97 9.62
CA SER A 29 11.39 -5.78 10.38
C SER A 29 11.57 -4.74 11.49
N ASP A 30 12.69 -4.79 12.22
CA ASP A 30 13.00 -3.83 13.26
C ASP A 30 13.19 -2.41 12.69
N TRP A 31 13.90 -2.30 11.58
CA TRP A 31 14.10 -1.02 10.91
C TRP A 31 12.76 -0.43 10.44
N PHE A 32 11.91 -1.24 9.81
CA PHE A 32 10.60 -0.81 9.33
C PHE A 32 9.71 -0.35 10.50
N PHE A 33 9.72 -1.09 11.60
CA PHE A 33 9.00 -0.73 12.82
C PHE A 33 9.48 0.63 13.37
N GLN A 34 10.78 0.88 13.39
CA GLN A 34 11.35 2.14 13.87
C GLN A 34 10.90 3.33 13.03
N LEU A 35 10.71 3.16 11.72
CA LEU A 35 10.18 4.23 10.87
C LEU A 35 8.78 4.66 11.33
N GLY A 36 7.93 3.71 11.69
CA GLY A 36 6.58 4.01 12.18
C GLY A 36 6.58 4.78 13.49
N LEU A 37 7.55 4.54 14.36
CA LEU A 37 7.66 5.24 15.65
C LEU A 37 7.96 6.75 15.49
N GLN A 38 8.50 7.17 14.35
CA GLN A 38 8.83 8.57 14.10
C GLN A 38 7.62 9.45 13.80
N ALA A 39 6.49 8.86 13.39
CA ALA A 39 5.28 9.61 13.09
C ALA A 39 4.55 10.01 14.37
N ALA A 40 3.88 11.16 14.36
CA ALA A 40 3.07 11.61 15.49
C ALA A 40 1.80 10.76 15.62
N GLY A 41 1.48 10.39 16.87
CA GLY A 41 0.29 9.57 17.15
C GLY A 41 -1.01 10.23 16.69
N TRP A 42 -1.15 11.52 16.92
CA TRP A 42 -2.35 12.25 16.52
C TRP A 42 -2.54 12.32 15.01
N SER A 43 -1.45 12.49 14.24
CA SER A 43 -1.56 12.51 12.78
C SER A 43 -1.89 11.12 12.24
N THR A 44 -1.29 10.07 12.79
CA THR A 44 -1.60 8.68 12.44
C THR A 44 -3.09 8.38 12.66
N ALA A 45 -3.63 8.76 13.81
CA ALA A 45 -5.05 8.55 14.13
C ALA A 45 -5.98 9.32 13.19
N LYS A 46 -5.66 10.59 12.89
CA LYS A 46 -6.47 11.41 11.98
C LYS A 46 -6.44 10.87 10.55
N LEU A 47 -5.28 10.48 10.05
CA LEU A 47 -5.15 9.91 8.71
C LEU A 47 -5.90 8.58 8.61
N ALA A 48 -5.82 7.73 9.61
CA ALA A 48 -6.56 6.46 9.65
C ALA A 48 -8.08 6.70 9.63
N THR A 49 -8.56 7.72 10.35
CA THR A 49 -9.98 8.11 10.35
C THR A 49 -10.41 8.62 8.97
N SER A 50 -9.61 9.50 8.37
CA SER A 50 -9.88 10.03 7.03
C SER A 50 -9.93 8.91 5.99
N LEU A 51 -8.95 8.00 6.03
CA LEU A 51 -8.90 6.85 5.12
C LEU A 51 -10.13 5.95 5.25
N ARG A 52 -10.64 5.77 6.47
CA ARG A 52 -11.85 4.99 6.73
C ARG A 52 -13.12 5.66 6.20
N ASP A 53 -13.21 6.97 6.38
CA ASP A 53 -14.46 7.72 6.17
C ASP A 53 -14.59 8.32 4.76
N GLU A 54 -13.48 8.52 4.06
CA GLU A 54 -13.50 9.06 2.70
C GLU A 54 -13.81 7.98 1.66
N ASN A 55 -14.61 8.37 0.66
CA ASN A 55 -14.91 7.52 -0.48
C ASN A 55 -14.60 8.29 -1.77
N LEU A 56 -13.49 7.91 -2.41
CA LEU A 56 -13.01 8.57 -3.64
C LEU A 56 -13.35 7.77 -4.89
N PHE A 57 -14.21 6.78 -4.81
CA PHE A 57 -14.57 5.91 -5.93
C PHE A 57 -15.12 6.70 -7.11
N SER A 58 -15.96 7.71 -6.84
CA SER A 58 -16.53 8.57 -7.88
C SER A 58 -15.49 9.44 -8.59
N ASP A 59 -14.31 9.61 -8.01
CA ASP A 59 -13.24 10.41 -8.59
C ASP A 59 -12.38 9.66 -9.60
N LEU A 60 -12.46 8.34 -9.62
CA LEU A 60 -11.68 7.51 -10.56
C LEU A 60 -11.95 7.88 -12.03
N GLY A 61 -13.21 8.15 -12.35
CA GLY A 61 -13.61 8.55 -13.70
C GLY A 61 -13.08 9.93 -14.13
N LYS A 62 -12.60 10.73 -13.20
CA LYS A 62 -12.01 12.06 -13.46
C LYS A 62 -10.53 11.97 -13.87
N ILE A 63 -9.90 10.80 -13.69
CA ILE A 63 -8.50 10.58 -14.05
C ILE A 63 -8.44 10.32 -15.56
N CYS A 64 -7.85 11.26 -16.30
CA CYS A 64 -7.79 11.23 -17.76
C CYS A 64 -6.39 11.03 -18.31
N VAL A 65 -5.39 10.79 -17.46
CA VAL A 65 -3.99 10.58 -17.84
C VAL A 65 -3.69 9.07 -17.88
N PRO A 66 -2.69 8.63 -18.67
CA PRO A 66 -2.21 7.25 -18.59
C PRO A 66 -1.84 6.88 -17.17
N THR A 67 -2.33 5.73 -16.69
CA THR A 67 -2.19 5.33 -15.28
C THR A 67 -1.71 3.90 -15.20
N LEU A 68 -0.64 3.67 -14.41
CA LEU A 68 -0.15 2.34 -14.10
C LEU A 68 -0.53 1.99 -12.65
N ILE A 69 -1.19 0.84 -12.48
CA ILE A 69 -1.58 0.31 -11.17
C ILE A 69 -0.73 -0.93 -10.89
N LEU A 70 0.11 -0.83 -9.87
CA LEU A 70 0.94 -1.94 -9.39
C LEU A 70 0.41 -2.39 -8.04
N HIS A 71 0.03 -3.66 -7.89
CA HIS A 71 -0.63 -4.11 -6.67
C HIS A 71 -0.29 -5.55 -6.34
N GLY A 72 0.06 -5.81 -5.08
CA GLY A 72 0.33 -7.16 -4.58
C GLY A 72 -0.96 -7.97 -4.42
N ILE A 73 -0.95 -9.20 -4.91
CA ILE A 73 -2.11 -10.11 -4.79
C ILE A 73 -2.43 -10.42 -3.32
N HIS A 74 -1.40 -10.46 -2.47
CA HIS A 74 -1.51 -10.80 -1.06
C HIS A 74 -1.57 -9.56 -0.14
N ASP A 75 -1.95 -8.42 -0.69
CA ASP A 75 -2.06 -7.18 0.08
C ASP A 75 -3.19 -7.28 1.10
N LYS A 76 -2.84 -7.20 2.38
CA LYS A 76 -3.79 -7.23 3.50
C LYS A 76 -4.13 -5.83 4.01
N VAL A 77 -3.41 -4.80 3.58
CA VAL A 77 -3.70 -3.41 3.91
C VAL A 77 -4.77 -2.87 2.96
N CYS A 78 -4.53 -3.01 1.66
CA CYS A 78 -5.47 -2.66 0.59
C CYS A 78 -5.74 -3.91 -0.25
N PRO A 79 -6.84 -4.63 -0.01
CA PRO A 79 -7.11 -5.89 -0.72
C PRO A 79 -7.10 -5.75 -2.25
N PHE A 80 -6.59 -6.75 -2.93
CA PHE A 80 -6.40 -6.74 -4.38
C PHE A 80 -7.66 -6.38 -5.19
N PRO A 81 -8.89 -6.75 -4.80
CA PRO A 81 -10.09 -6.32 -5.52
C PRO A 81 -10.23 -4.80 -5.67
N LEU A 82 -9.61 -4.01 -4.78
CA LEU A 82 -9.60 -2.55 -4.91
C LEU A 82 -8.79 -2.10 -6.13
N ALA A 83 -7.71 -2.81 -6.46
CA ALA A 83 -6.92 -2.53 -7.67
C ALA A 83 -7.71 -2.85 -8.94
N VAL A 84 -8.48 -3.93 -8.93
CA VAL A 84 -9.38 -4.28 -10.02
C VAL A 84 -10.43 -3.18 -10.22
N ALA A 85 -11.00 -2.68 -9.14
CA ALA A 85 -11.97 -1.59 -9.19
C ALA A 85 -11.33 -0.29 -9.73
N GLN A 86 -10.10 0.02 -9.36
CA GLN A 86 -9.37 1.15 -9.93
C GLN A 86 -9.16 0.98 -11.44
N LYS A 87 -8.77 -0.21 -11.88
CA LYS A 87 -8.60 -0.52 -13.30
C LYS A 87 -9.89 -0.29 -14.09
N GLU A 88 -11.01 -0.71 -13.54
CA GLU A 88 -12.32 -0.53 -14.15
C GLU A 88 -12.76 0.94 -14.16
N GLY A 89 -12.44 1.69 -13.11
CA GLY A 89 -12.85 3.09 -12.94
C GLY A 89 -11.98 4.09 -13.69
N ILE A 90 -10.70 3.77 -13.95
CA ILE A 90 -9.76 4.67 -14.64
C ILE A 90 -9.62 4.23 -16.09
N LYS A 91 -10.08 5.06 -17.01
CA LYS A 91 -10.27 4.73 -18.42
C LYS A 91 -8.96 4.31 -19.13
N HIS A 92 -7.86 5.00 -18.87
CA HIS A 92 -6.55 4.74 -19.50
C HIS A 92 -5.58 4.14 -18.48
N SER A 93 -5.97 3.01 -17.89
CA SER A 93 -5.16 2.35 -16.87
C SER A 93 -4.74 0.95 -17.27
N LYS A 94 -3.59 0.56 -16.74
CA LYS A 94 -3.04 -0.79 -16.85
C LYS A 94 -2.81 -1.32 -15.43
N LEU A 95 -3.29 -2.53 -15.14
CA LEU A 95 -3.07 -3.20 -13.87
C LEU A 95 -2.03 -4.30 -14.06
N VAL A 96 -0.98 -4.27 -13.24
CA VAL A 96 0.03 -5.33 -13.16
C VAL A 96 -0.03 -5.95 -11.77
N PRO A 97 -0.53 -7.18 -11.64
CA PRO A 97 -0.55 -7.88 -10.36
C PRO A 97 0.86 -8.38 -9.99
N PHE A 98 1.15 -8.36 -8.69
CA PHE A 98 2.41 -8.86 -8.13
C PHE A 98 2.11 -10.09 -7.29
N GLU A 99 2.39 -11.27 -7.83
CA GLU A 99 1.94 -12.57 -7.32
C GLU A 99 2.62 -13.00 -6.01
N ASN A 100 3.79 -12.46 -5.70
CA ASN A 100 4.54 -12.80 -4.49
C ASN A 100 4.69 -11.63 -3.53
N SER A 101 3.76 -10.69 -3.58
CA SER A 101 3.84 -9.46 -2.78
C SER A 101 2.53 -9.14 -2.07
N GLY A 102 2.69 -8.49 -0.91
CA GLY A 102 1.62 -7.78 -0.23
C GLY A 102 1.65 -6.29 -0.59
N HIS A 103 1.42 -5.44 0.41
CA HIS A 103 1.44 -3.98 0.23
C HIS A 103 2.85 -3.46 -0.09
N GLY A 104 3.86 -4.11 0.44
CA GLY A 104 5.27 -3.76 0.23
C GLY A 104 5.90 -4.30 -1.05
N LEU A 105 5.16 -4.33 -2.15
CA LEU A 105 5.60 -4.89 -3.43
C LEU A 105 6.89 -4.23 -3.96
N PHE A 106 7.10 -2.96 -3.69
CA PHE A 106 8.29 -2.20 -4.11
C PHE A 106 9.58 -2.76 -3.49
N TYR A 107 9.47 -3.49 -2.39
CA TYR A 107 10.58 -4.18 -1.73
C TYR A 107 10.56 -5.67 -2.04
N GLU A 108 9.40 -6.31 -1.93
CA GLU A 108 9.27 -7.76 -2.06
C GLU A 108 9.54 -8.26 -3.47
N GLN A 109 9.13 -7.50 -4.48
CA GLN A 109 9.40 -7.78 -5.90
C GLN A 109 9.97 -6.53 -6.60
N ARG A 110 11.03 -5.98 -6.02
CA ARG A 110 11.61 -4.70 -6.48
C ARG A 110 12.08 -4.72 -7.92
N ASP A 111 12.62 -5.83 -8.41
CA ASP A 111 13.12 -5.91 -9.79
C ASP A 111 11.94 -5.81 -10.77
N LYS A 112 10.88 -6.55 -10.52
CA LYS A 112 9.64 -6.45 -11.30
C LYS A 112 9.02 -5.06 -11.19
N PHE A 113 9.00 -4.49 -9.98
CA PHE A 113 8.47 -3.14 -9.76
C PHE A 113 9.21 -2.11 -10.62
N ASN A 114 10.54 -2.12 -10.59
CA ASN A 114 11.37 -1.20 -11.36
C ASN A 114 11.20 -1.42 -12.86
N GLU A 115 11.17 -2.67 -13.30
CA GLU A 115 11.00 -3.02 -14.72
C GLU A 115 9.65 -2.51 -15.26
N GLU A 116 8.57 -2.77 -14.55
CA GLU A 116 7.23 -2.34 -14.98
C GLU A 116 7.09 -0.81 -14.99
N LEU A 117 7.68 -0.15 -13.99
CA LEU A 117 7.71 1.31 -13.92
C LEU A 117 8.48 1.91 -15.10
N MET A 118 9.66 1.37 -15.40
CA MET A 118 10.47 1.84 -16.53
C MET A 118 9.77 1.64 -17.85
N LYS A 119 9.15 0.49 -18.08
CA LYS A 119 8.36 0.23 -19.30
C LYS A 119 7.27 1.28 -19.47
N PHE A 120 6.56 1.59 -18.40
CA PHE A 120 5.48 2.58 -18.44
C PHE A 120 5.99 3.98 -18.76
N ILE A 121 7.11 4.38 -18.17
CA ILE A 121 7.70 5.71 -18.40
C ILE A 121 8.16 5.84 -19.87
N GLU A 122 8.66 4.77 -20.48
CA GLU A 122 9.17 4.76 -21.85
C GLU A 122 8.06 4.67 -22.91
N GLU A 123 6.86 4.33 -22.54
CA GLU A 123 5.70 4.37 -23.42
C GLU A 123 5.38 5.85 -23.73
#